data_f05f945377f550f17d0c8a296fea59e5
#
_entry.id   f05f945377f550f17d0c8a296fea59e5
#
_cell.length_a   1.000
_cell.length_b   1.000
_cell.length_c   1.000
_cell.angle_alpha   90.00
_cell.angle_beta   90.00
_cell.angle_gamma   90.00
#
_symmetry.space_group_name_H-M   'P 1'
#
loop_
_entity.id
_entity.type
_entity.pdbx_description
1 polymer ?
#
loop_
_entity_poly.entity_id
_entity_poly.type
_entity_poly.pdbx_seq_one_letter_code
_entity_poly.pdbx_strand_id
1 'polypeptide(L)'
;MIRFIGFYDYTVILTYISLISSVYGITQAIHQDYKTAIFCLAFSGFCDAFDGRIARTKKNRTEDEKNFGIQLDSLCDVVCFGIFPALICYLLGVRGFPGLLLVFFYCTCAVCRLAYFNVLEGNRQQTEGGCNKGYRGLPVTSIAFILPMVFLFQFFMSELAFLSLLHLVLLVVGFLFILDFPLPKPGLKTILSLMGVLAVSVGIILIYTKYRLPPHTDRTSHIVEEVEELFEDIYETETP
;
A
#
# COMPACT_ATOMS: atom_id res chain seq x y z
N MET A 1 -5.54 26.76 26.55
CA MET A 1 -4.59 25.69 26.18
C MET A 1 -5.20 24.93 25.02
N ILE A 2 -4.60 24.96 23.86
CA ILE A 2 -5.11 24.23 22.68
C ILE A 2 -4.81 22.76 22.91
N ARG A 3 -5.85 21.90 22.89
CA ARG A 3 -5.69 20.43 22.97
C ARG A 3 -5.95 19.85 21.59
N PHE A 4 -5.01 19.04 21.09
CA PHE A 4 -5.21 18.26 19.86
C PHE A 4 -5.88 16.92 20.21
N ILE A 5 -6.74 16.44 19.29
CA ILE A 5 -7.39 15.12 19.44
C ILE A 5 -6.38 14.04 19.09
N GLY A 6 -6.22 13.06 19.99
CA GLY A 6 -5.34 11.90 19.79
C GLY A 6 -4.21 11.79 20.81
N PHE A 7 -3.43 10.72 20.67
CA PHE A 7 -2.26 10.42 21.51
C PHE A 7 -1.02 10.55 20.64
N TYR A 8 -0.18 11.57 20.91
CA TYR A 8 1.00 11.90 20.12
C TYR A 8 2.25 11.57 20.93
N ASP A 9 2.82 10.40 20.67
CA ASP A 9 4.09 10.00 21.26
C ASP A 9 5.03 9.39 20.20
N TYR A 10 6.25 9.09 20.60
CA TYR A 10 7.25 8.54 19.68
C TYR A 10 6.86 7.18 19.08
N THR A 11 5.91 6.46 19.67
CA THR A 11 5.51 5.12 19.25
C THR A 11 4.71 5.11 17.95
N VAL A 12 4.08 6.23 17.58
CA VAL A 12 3.30 6.39 16.34
C VAL A 12 4.06 7.17 15.25
N ILE A 13 5.29 7.65 15.53
CA ILE A 13 6.06 8.44 14.56
C ILE A 13 6.34 7.63 13.29
N LEU A 14 6.71 6.35 13.43
CA LEU A 14 7.07 5.52 12.30
C LEU A 14 5.86 5.21 11.39
N THR A 15 4.68 5.04 11.99
CA THR A 15 3.40 4.90 11.28
C THR A 15 3.09 6.16 10.45
N TYR A 16 3.32 7.37 11.01
CA TYR A 16 3.17 8.62 10.25
C TYR A 16 4.20 8.76 9.13
N ILE A 17 5.46 8.34 9.35
CA ILE A 17 6.49 8.35 8.29
C ILE A 17 6.09 7.41 7.15
N SER A 18 5.56 6.22 7.46
CA SER A 18 5.02 5.28 6.48
C SER A 18 3.89 5.91 5.66
N LEU A 19 2.95 6.57 6.33
CA LEU A 19 1.84 7.26 5.66
C LEU A 19 2.33 8.41 4.76
N ILE A 20 3.24 9.27 5.25
CA ILE A 20 3.82 10.37 4.46
C ILE A 20 4.51 9.82 3.22
N SER A 21 5.32 8.76 3.38
CA SER A 21 5.98 8.09 2.25
C SER A 21 4.97 7.58 1.22
N SER A 22 3.89 6.94 1.69
CA SER A 22 2.85 6.41 0.80
C SER A 22 2.09 7.51 0.06
N VAL A 23 1.72 8.59 0.75
CA VAL A 23 1.05 9.75 0.12
C VAL A 23 1.98 10.40 -0.91
N TYR A 24 3.25 10.59 -0.59
CA TYR A 24 4.23 11.08 -1.56
C TYR A 24 4.38 10.12 -2.75
N GLY A 25 4.45 8.81 -2.50
CA GLY A 25 4.50 7.79 -3.55
C GLY A 25 3.26 7.79 -4.45
N ILE A 26 2.07 8.05 -3.92
CA ILE A 26 0.83 8.25 -4.69
C ILE A 26 0.99 9.43 -5.65
N THR A 27 1.49 10.57 -5.20
CA THR A 27 1.71 11.73 -6.07
C THR A 27 2.72 11.42 -7.18
N GLN A 28 3.79 10.68 -6.86
CA GLN A 28 4.78 10.25 -7.86
C GLN A 28 4.18 9.26 -8.88
N ALA A 29 3.33 8.33 -8.43
CA ALA A 29 2.64 7.41 -9.34
C ALA A 29 1.70 8.14 -10.31
N ILE A 30 0.99 9.17 -9.85
CA ILE A 30 0.15 10.03 -10.70
C ILE A 30 1.01 10.77 -11.73
N HIS A 31 2.19 11.23 -11.36
CA HIS A 31 3.16 11.85 -12.28
C HIS A 31 3.92 10.82 -13.14
N GLN A 32 3.51 9.55 -13.12
CA GLN A 32 4.12 8.43 -13.85
C GLN A 32 5.57 8.12 -13.44
N ASP A 33 6.05 8.65 -12.32
CA ASP A 33 7.32 8.23 -11.73
C ASP A 33 7.12 6.98 -10.84
N TYR A 34 6.92 5.86 -11.53
CA TYR A 34 6.69 4.58 -10.87
C TYR A 34 7.90 4.06 -10.09
N LYS A 35 9.13 4.51 -10.43
CA LYS A 35 10.34 4.14 -9.67
C LYS A 35 10.27 4.66 -8.27
N THR A 36 10.05 5.97 -8.15
CA THR A 36 9.90 6.64 -6.86
C THR A 36 8.68 6.11 -6.10
N ALA A 37 7.58 5.83 -6.81
CA ALA A 37 6.40 5.23 -6.20
C ALA A 37 6.70 3.85 -5.60
N ILE A 38 7.36 2.96 -6.34
CA ILE A 38 7.76 1.62 -5.85
C ILE A 38 8.77 1.73 -4.69
N PHE A 39 9.72 2.67 -4.76
CA PHE A 39 10.62 2.95 -3.64
C PHE A 39 9.83 3.37 -2.38
N CYS A 40 8.88 4.29 -2.52
CA CYS A 40 8.05 4.75 -1.40
C CYS A 40 7.21 3.62 -0.80
N LEU A 41 6.65 2.72 -1.63
CA LEU A 41 5.93 1.55 -1.17
C LEU A 41 6.84 0.61 -0.36
N ALA A 42 8.03 0.32 -0.87
CA ALA A 42 9.01 -0.50 -0.17
C ALA A 42 9.46 0.13 1.15
N PHE A 43 9.68 1.45 1.16
CA PHE A 43 10.05 2.20 2.35
C PHE A 43 8.91 2.23 3.40
N SER A 44 7.65 2.37 2.98
CA SER A 44 6.50 2.22 3.87
C SER A 44 6.45 0.86 4.53
N GLY A 45 6.64 -0.23 3.76
CA GLY A 45 6.71 -1.58 4.31
C GLY A 45 7.90 -1.79 5.27
N PHE A 46 9.02 -1.10 5.02
CA PHE A 46 10.14 -1.06 5.97
C PHE A 46 9.74 -0.40 7.28
N CYS A 47 9.11 0.78 7.25
CA CYS A 47 8.67 1.49 8.44
C CYS A 47 7.69 0.64 9.26
N ASP A 48 6.68 0.03 8.63
CA ASP A 48 5.71 -0.85 9.26
C ASP A 48 6.35 -2.06 9.94
N ALA A 49 7.33 -2.70 9.32
CA ALA A 49 8.01 -3.85 9.91
C ALA A 49 8.70 -3.52 11.26
N PHE A 50 8.96 -2.24 11.55
CA PHE A 50 9.66 -1.79 12.76
C PHE A 50 8.78 -1.03 13.76
N ASP A 51 7.65 -0.47 13.36
CA ASP A 51 6.80 0.37 14.24
C ASP A 51 6.26 -0.39 15.44
N GLY A 52 5.76 -1.62 15.26
CA GLY A 52 5.32 -2.48 16.35
C GLY A 52 6.44 -2.85 17.34
N ARG A 53 7.73 -2.81 16.92
CA ARG A 53 8.86 -3.00 17.83
C ARG A 53 9.13 -1.75 18.63
N ILE A 54 9.09 -0.58 17.98
CA ILE A 54 9.23 0.72 18.64
C ILE A 54 8.09 0.93 19.63
N ALA A 55 6.85 0.61 19.25
CA ALA A 55 5.69 0.72 20.12
C ALA A 55 5.84 -0.08 21.43
N ARG A 56 6.51 -1.24 21.40
CA ARG A 56 6.76 -2.08 22.57
C ARG A 56 7.86 -1.56 23.51
N THR A 57 8.64 -0.56 23.10
CA THR A 57 9.67 0.04 23.98
C THR A 57 9.07 0.90 25.07
N LYS A 58 7.86 1.46 24.86
CA LYS A 58 7.15 2.26 25.87
C LYS A 58 6.39 1.34 26.83
N LYS A 59 6.93 1.15 28.05
CA LYS A 59 6.38 0.23 29.05
C LYS A 59 5.10 0.72 29.73
N ASN A 60 4.93 2.05 29.88
CA ASN A 60 3.83 2.67 30.61
C ASN A 60 2.78 3.27 29.67
N ARG A 61 2.24 2.47 28.74
CA ARG A 61 1.13 2.88 27.87
C ARG A 61 -0.20 2.61 28.57
N THR A 62 -1.11 3.58 28.53
CA THR A 62 -2.50 3.37 28.92
C THR A 62 -3.20 2.46 27.91
N GLU A 63 -4.33 1.89 28.28
CA GLU A 63 -5.13 1.07 27.34
C GLU A 63 -5.63 1.91 26.15
N ASP A 64 -6.03 3.17 26.40
CA ASP A 64 -6.46 4.09 25.35
C ASP A 64 -5.32 4.41 24.36
N GLU A 65 -4.10 4.64 24.85
CA GLU A 65 -2.91 4.83 24.00
C GLU A 65 -2.59 3.60 23.14
N LYS A 66 -2.77 2.39 23.68
CA LYS A 66 -2.56 1.14 22.94
C LYS A 66 -3.62 0.97 21.86
N ASN A 67 -4.89 1.13 22.22
CA ASN A 67 -6.02 1.01 21.31
C ASN A 67 -5.94 2.04 20.18
N PHE A 68 -5.62 3.28 20.51
CA PHE A 68 -5.41 4.34 19.51
C PHE A 68 -4.29 3.97 18.54
N GLY A 69 -3.14 3.48 19.04
CA GLY A 69 -2.02 3.07 18.20
C GLY A 69 -2.41 1.95 17.21
N ILE A 70 -3.14 0.93 17.65
CA ILE A 70 -3.60 -0.17 16.80
C ILE A 70 -4.56 0.32 15.71
N GLN A 71 -5.52 1.19 16.07
CA GLN A 71 -6.47 1.74 15.11
C GLN A 71 -5.77 2.65 14.09
N LEU A 72 -4.86 3.51 14.57
CA LEU A 72 -4.08 4.40 13.71
C LEU A 72 -3.24 3.62 12.69
N ASP A 73 -2.54 2.60 13.15
CA ASP A 73 -1.74 1.69 12.34
C ASP A 73 -2.59 1.06 11.22
N SER A 74 -3.70 0.44 11.58
CA SER A 74 -4.60 -0.17 10.59
C SER A 74 -5.20 0.82 9.60
N LEU A 75 -5.53 2.04 10.02
CA LEU A 75 -6.03 3.09 9.11
C LEU A 75 -4.94 3.55 8.15
N CYS A 76 -3.71 3.71 8.62
CA CYS A 76 -2.56 4.01 7.76
C CYS A 76 -2.28 2.86 6.77
N ASP A 77 -2.37 1.62 7.23
CA ASP A 77 -2.14 0.43 6.41
C ASP A 77 -3.15 0.29 5.27
N VAL A 78 -4.41 0.70 5.47
CA VAL A 78 -5.40 0.77 4.36
C VAL A 78 -4.88 1.65 3.24
N VAL A 79 -4.30 2.80 3.57
CA VAL A 79 -3.74 3.73 2.57
C VAL A 79 -2.45 3.16 1.97
N CYS A 80 -1.51 2.73 2.82
CA CYS A 80 -0.16 2.33 2.43
C CYS A 80 -0.14 1.02 1.62
N PHE A 81 -0.96 0.04 2.01
CA PHE A 81 -0.90 -1.32 1.46
C PHE A 81 -2.22 -1.79 0.82
N GLY A 82 -3.32 -1.07 1.05
CA GLY A 82 -4.58 -1.28 0.34
C GLY A 82 -4.68 -0.41 -0.91
N ILE A 83 -4.78 0.91 -0.72
CA ILE A 83 -5.08 1.85 -1.82
C ILE A 83 -3.86 2.11 -2.70
N PHE A 84 -2.70 2.41 -2.11
CA PHE A 84 -1.52 2.83 -2.86
C PHE A 84 -1.02 1.79 -3.87
N PRO A 85 -0.81 0.49 -3.54
CA PRO A 85 -0.39 -0.51 -4.52
C PRO A 85 -1.47 -0.79 -5.58
N ALA A 86 -2.75 -0.73 -5.22
CA ALA A 86 -3.85 -0.86 -6.17
C ALA A 86 -3.86 0.29 -7.18
N LEU A 87 -3.60 1.52 -6.72
CA LEU A 87 -3.47 2.70 -7.58
C LEU A 87 -2.26 2.58 -8.52
N ILE A 88 -1.10 2.13 -8.05
CA ILE A 88 0.06 1.86 -8.91
C ILE A 88 -0.33 0.89 -10.03
N CYS A 89 -0.97 -0.23 -9.71
CA CYS A 89 -1.40 -1.21 -10.71
C CYS A 89 -2.42 -0.63 -11.69
N TYR A 90 -3.38 0.18 -11.21
CA TYR A 90 -4.36 0.85 -12.05
C TYR A 90 -3.68 1.81 -13.04
N LEU A 91 -2.74 2.63 -12.58
CA LEU A 91 -2.00 3.58 -13.42
C LEU A 91 -1.07 2.86 -14.40
N LEU A 92 -0.53 1.69 -14.05
CA LEU A 92 0.28 0.84 -14.93
C LEU A 92 -0.55 0.12 -16.02
N GLY A 93 -1.88 0.19 -15.95
CA GLY A 93 -2.73 -0.33 -17.03
C GLY A 93 -3.79 -1.35 -16.61
N VAL A 94 -3.93 -1.67 -15.31
CA VAL A 94 -5.05 -2.50 -14.81
C VAL A 94 -6.32 -1.65 -14.81
N ARG A 95 -6.84 -1.36 -16.03
CA ARG A 95 -7.93 -0.42 -16.31
C ARG A 95 -9.15 -1.13 -16.93
N GLY A 96 -10.15 -0.34 -17.26
CA GLY A 96 -11.43 -0.84 -17.79
C GLY A 96 -12.28 -1.48 -16.70
N PHE A 97 -13.45 -1.99 -17.10
CA PHE A 97 -14.40 -2.57 -16.14
C PHE A 97 -13.82 -3.76 -15.35
N PRO A 98 -13.17 -4.77 -15.98
CA PRO A 98 -12.58 -5.89 -15.21
C PRO A 98 -11.43 -5.44 -14.31
N GLY A 99 -10.57 -4.50 -14.75
CA GLY A 99 -9.49 -3.97 -13.93
C GLY A 99 -10.01 -3.20 -12.72
N LEU A 100 -11.05 -2.39 -12.89
CA LEU A 100 -11.67 -1.64 -11.80
C LEU A 100 -12.31 -2.58 -10.76
N LEU A 101 -12.99 -3.64 -11.20
CA LEU A 101 -13.54 -4.65 -10.30
C LEU A 101 -12.44 -5.34 -9.49
N LEU A 102 -11.30 -5.60 -10.10
CA LEU A 102 -10.17 -6.23 -9.44
C LEU A 102 -9.50 -5.31 -8.42
N VAL A 103 -9.33 -4.03 -8.74
CA VAL A 103 -8.86 -3.00 -7.81
C VAL A 103 -9.81 -2.89 -6.61
N PHE A 104 -11.12 -2.82 -6.86
CA PHE A 104 -12.13 -2.82 -5.80
C PHE A 104 -12.06 -4.07 -4.92
N PHE A 105 -11.99 -5.26 -5.54
CA PHE A 105 -11.85 -6.52 -4.83
C PHE A 105 -10.62 -6.53 -3.92
N TYR A 106 -9.45 -6.16 -4.46
CA TYR A 106 -8.19 -6.11 -3.70
C TYR A 106 -8.29 -5.16 -2.49
N CYS A 107 -8.76 -3.92 -2.70
CA CYS A 107 -8.94 -2.94 -1.62
C CYS A 107 -9.91 -3.44 -0.55
N THR A 108 -11.02 -4.05 -0.96
CA THR A 108 -12.00 -4.62 -0.03
C THR A 108 -11.39 -5.74 0.81
N CYS A 109 -10.63 -6.65 0.19
CA CYS A 109 -9.94 -7.73 0.90
C CYS A 109 -8.91 -7.19 1.90
N ALA A 110 -8.17 -6.13 1.56
CA ALA A 110 -7.22 -5.48 2.46
C ALA A 110 -7.95 -4.88 3.68
N VAL A 111 -9.04 -4.14 3.47
CA VAL A 111 -9.87 -3.56 4.55
C VAL A 111 -10.44 -4.65 5.45
N CYS A 112 -11.05 -5.70 4.87
CA CYS A 112 -11.59 -6.82 5.63
C CYS A 112 -10.51 -7.50 6.47
N ARG A 113 -9.32 -7.67 5.92
CA ARG A 113 -8.17 -8.25 6.62
C ARG A 113 -7.75 -7.43 7.84
N LEU A 114 -7.63 -6.10 7.69
CA LEU A 114 -7.24 -5.20 8.77
C LEU A 114 -8.32 -5.10 9.84
N ALA A 115 -9.59 -5.03 9.45
CA ALA A 115 -10.71 -5.04 10.38
C ALA A 115 -10.73 -6.33 11.21
N TYR A 116 -10.53 -7.50 10.58
CA TYR A 116 -10.45 -8.78 11.29
C TYR A 116 -9.26 -8.83 12.25
N PHE A 117 -8.10 -8.32 11.83
CA PHE A 117 -6.91 -8.25 12.68
C PHE A 117 -7.15 -7.39 13.93
N ASN A 118 -7.83 -6.24 13.79
CA ASN A 118 -8.16 -5.36 14.92
C ASN A 118 -9.07 -6.06 15.94
N VAL A 119 -10.05 -6.86 15.49
CA VAL A 119 -10.89 -7.66 16.38
C VAL A 119 -10.06 -8.70 17.13
N LEU A 120 -9.15 -9.40 16.44
CA LEU A 120 -8.29 -10.40 17.09
C LEU A 120 -7.35 -9.77 18.12
N GLU A 121 -6.76 -8.61 17.80
CA GLU A 121 -5.84 -7.93 18.71
C GLU A 121 -6.57 -7.34 19.92
N GLY A 122 -7.80 -6.80 19.75
CA GLY A 122 -8.66 -6.35 20.84
C GLY A 122 -9.04 -7.49 21.80
N ASN A 123 -9.42 -8.66 21.26
CA ASN A 123 -9.72 -9.84 22.06
C ASN A 123 -8.49 -10.36 22.80
N ARG A 124 -7.30 -10.27 22.18
CA ARG A 124 -6.03 -10.68 22.80
C ARG A 124 -5.67 -9.81 24.01
N GLN A 125 -5.94 -8.52 23.95
CA GLN A 125 -5.68 -7.60 25.06
C GLN A 125 -6.60 -7.87 26.27
N GLN A 126 -7.83 -8.30 26.01
CA GLN A 126 -8.80 -8.64 27.07
C GLN A 126 -8.51 -9.98 27.75
N THR A 127 -7.82 -10.90 27.04
CA THR A 127 -7.52 -12.25 27.55
C THR A 127 -6.04 -12.28 27.98
N GLU A 128 -5.75 -11.90 29.21
CA GLU A 128 -4.39 -12.00 29.79
C GLU A 128 -3.87 -13.45 29.69
N GLY A 129 -2.95 -13.70 28.77
CA GLY A 129 -2.15 -14.93 28.73
C GLY A 129 -2.27 -15.84 27.51
N GLY A 130 -3.09 -15.56 26.52
CA GLY A 130 -3.20 -16.39 25.30
C GLY A 130 -2.14 -16.08 24.24
N CYS A 131 -1.00 -16.76 24.27
CA CYS A 131 0.01 -16.67 23.21
C CYS A 131 -0.45 -17.41 21.94
N ASN A 132 -1.18 -16.73 21.04
CA ASN A 132 -1.38 -17.25 19.70
C ASN A 132 -0.04 -17.22 18.95
N LYS A 133 0.52 -18.41 18.71
CA LYS A 133 1.88 -18.63 18.17
C LYS A 133 1.99 -18.41 16.65
N GLY A 134 0.95 -17.96 15.94
CA GLY A 134 0.96 -17.81 14.48
C GLY A 134 0.15 -16.62 13.99
N TYR A 135 0.48 -16.14 12.80
CA TYR A 135 -0.41 -15.28 12.00
C TYR A 135 -1.43 -16.18 11.29
N ARG A 136 -2.65 -15.67 11.09
CA ARG A 136 -3.66 -16.29 10.22
C ARG A 136 -3.79 -15.45 8.96
N GLY A 137 -3.61 -16.06 7.78
CA GLY A 137 -3.64 -15.41 6.48
C GLY A 137 -2.43 -14.50 6.18
N LEU A 138 -2.35 -13.98 4.97
CA LEU A 138 -1.27 -13.12 4.51
C LEU A 138 -1.34 -11.74 5.16
N PRO A 139 -0.25 -11.17 5.73
CA PRO A 139 -0.21 -9.78 6.18
C PRO A 139 -0.40 -8.80 5.02
N VAL A 140 -1.12 -7.67 5.25
CA VAL A 140 -1.37 -6.67 4.18
C VAL A 140 -0.08 -6.04 3.69
N THR A 141 0.88 -5.84 4.59
CA THR A 141 2.22 -5.30 4.33
C THR A 141 3.06 -6.15 3.37
N SER A 142 2.68 -7.43 3.14
CA SER A 142 3.37 -8.30 2.18
C SER A 142 3.40 -7.74 0.76
N ILE A 143 2.43 -6.92 0.37
CA ILE A 143 2.39 -6.29 -0.96
C ILE A 143 3.58 -5.34 -1.18
N ALA A 144 4.11 -4.72 -0.11
CA ALA A 144 5.30 -3.87 -0.17
C ALA A 144 6.58 -4.65 -0.54
N PHE A 145 6.55 -5.98 -0.46
CA PHE A 145 7.62 -6.86 -0.95
C PHE A 145 7.26 -7.45 -2.31
N ILE A 146 6.01 -7.89 -2.48
CA ILE A 146 5.57 -8.58 -3.69
C ILE A 146 5.62 -7.64 -4.90
N LEU A 147 5.05 -6.44 -4.79
CA LEU A 147 4.93 -5.53 -5.94
C LEU A 147 6.28 -5.04 -6.48
N PRO A 148 7.28 -4.63 -5.65
CA PRO A 148 8.62 -4.33 -6.17
C PRO A 148 9.29 -5.52 -6.87
N MET A 149 9.10 -6.77 -6.38
CA MET A 149 9.61 -7.97 -7.04
C MET A 149 8.94 -8.18 -8.40
N VAL A 150 7.61 -8.06 -8.44
CA VAL A 150 6.83 -8.16 -9.68
C VAL A 150 7.25 -7.07 -10.68
N PHE A 151 7.53 -5.86 -10.19
CA PHE A 151 7.96 -4.75 -11.04
C PHE A 151 9.28 -5.01 -11.75
N LEU A 152 10.18 -5.86 -11.23
CA LEU A 152 11.39 -6.28 -11.91
C LEU A 152 11.11 -7.10 -13.18
N PHE A 153 10.01 -7.85 -13.23
CA PHE A 153 9.68 -8.67 -14.39
C PHE A 153 9.37 -7.86 -15.65
N GLN A 154 9.04 -6.56 -15.51
CA GLN A 154 8.84 -5.68 -16.67
C GLN A 154 10.05 -5.64 -17.62
N PHE A 155 11.27 -5.92 -17.12
CA PHE A 155 12.48 -5.94 -17.95
C PHE A 155 12.57 -7.16 -18.88
N PHE A 156 11.88 -8.24 -18.52
CA PHE A 156 11.99 -9.55 -19.17
C PHE A 156 10.73 -9.96 -19.92
N MET A 157 9.60 -9.26 -19.67
CA MET A 157 8.30 -9.62 -20.21
C MET A 157 7.82 -8.59 -21.24
N SER A 158 6.93 -9.02 -22.14
CA SER A 158 6.18 -8.10 -22.99
C SER A 158 5.18 -7.29 -22.15
N GLU A 159 4.76 -6.12 -22.62
CA GLU A 159 3.80 -5.25 -21.92
C GLU A 159 2.50 -5.99 -21.58
N LEU A 160 1.97 -6.77 -22.52
CA LEU A 160 0.75 -7.55 -22.33
C LEU A 160 0.92 -8.63 -21.24
N ALA A 161 2.06 -9.33 -21.25
CA ALA A 161 2.36 -10.35 -20.25
C ALA A 161 2.55 -9.73 -18.87
N PHE A 162 3.24 -8.57 -18.77
CA PHE A 162 3.41 -7.84 -17.53
C PHE A 162 2.06 -7.34 -16.98
N LEU A 163 1.21 -6.78 -17.83
CA LEU A 163 -0.13 -6.36 -17.45
C LEU A 163 -0.98 -7.54 -16.92
N SER A 164 -0.91 -8.69 -17.60
CA SER A 164 -1.60 -9.91 -17.16
C SER A 164 -1.06 -10.39 -15.79
N LEU A 165 0.24 -10.26 -15.56
CA LEU A 165 0.86 -10.56 -14.28
C LEU A 165 0.36 -9.63 -13.16
N LEU A 166 0.21 -8.32 -13.42
CA LEU A 166 -0.35 -7.39 -12.45
C LEU A 166 -1.80 -7.72 -12.06
N HIS A 167 -2.63 -8.10 -13.04
CA HIS A 167 -3.99 -8.58 -12.76
C HIS A 167 -3.97 -9.83 -11.87
N LEU A 168 -3.11 -10.79 -12.19
CA LEU A 168 -2.96 -12.03 -11.42
C LEU A 168 -2.48 -11.74 -9.99
N VAL A 169 -1.51 -10.83 -9.81
CA VAL A 169 -0.98 -10.44 -8.49
C VAL A 169 -2.07 -9.82 -7.63
N LEU A 170 -2.84 -8.85 -8.14
CA LEU A 170 -3.93 -8.24 -7.38
C LEU A 170 -4.99 -9.27 -6.99
N LEU A 171 -5.34 -10.19 -7.90
CA LEU A 171 -6.31 -11.25 -7.63
C LEU A 171 -5.82 -12.20 -6.55
N VAL A 172 -4.61 -12.74 -6.72
CA VAL A 172 -4.05 -13.75 -5.81
C VAL A 172 -3.75 -13.15 -4.44
N VAL A 173 -3.13 -11.98 -4.38
CA VAL A 173 -2.79 -11.32 -3.10
C VAL A 173 -4.07 -10.90 -2.37
N GLY A 174 -5.05 -10.31 -3.07
CA GLY A 174 -6.34 -9.97 -2.48
C GLY A 174 -7.05 -11.20 -1.91
N PHE A 175 -7.05 -12.31 -2.64
CA PHE A 175 -7.62 -13.57 -2.14
C PHE A 175 -6.87 -14.11 -0.92
N LEU A 176 -5.52 -14.04 -0.92
CA LEU A 176 -4.69 -14.49 0.21
C LEU A 176 -4.87 -13.62 1.47
N PHE A 177 -5.31 -12.36 1.35
CA PHE A 177 -5.62 -11.53 2.50
C PHE A 177 -6.81 -12.06 3.31
N ILE A 178 -7.82 -12.61 2.63
CA ILE A 178 -9.02 -13.13 3.28
C ILE A 178 -8.97 -14.64 3.53
N LEU A 179 -8.01 -15.35 2.94
CA LEU A 179 -7.87 -16.79 3.12
C LEU A 179 -7.29 -17.08 4.51
N ASP A 180 -7.99 -17.92 5.29
CA ASP A 180 -7.52 -18.35 6.62
C ASP A 180 -6.58 -19.55 6.53
N PHE A 181 -5.28 -19.29 6.66
CA PHE A 181 -4.26 -20.32 6.74
C PHE A 181 -3.19 -19.95 7.78
N PRO A 182 -2.60 -20.95 8.46
CA PRO A 182 -1.59 -20.67 9.47
C PRO A 182 -0.27 -20.24 8.82
N LEU A 183 0.21 -19.05 9.19
CA LEU A 183 1.54 -18.55 8.81
C LEU A 183 2.44 -18.53 10.04
N PRO A 184 3.63 -19.16 9.98
CA PRO A 184 4.60 -19.04 11.06
C PRO A 184 5.07 -17.57 11.15
N LYS A 185 5.23 -17.07 12.38
CA LYS A 185 5.78 -15.71 12.58
C LYS A 185 7.22 -15.69 12.04
N PRO A 186 7.53 -14.79 11.09
CA PRO A 186 8.89 -14.68 10.58
C PRO A 186 9.83 -14.24 11.69
N GLY A 187 10.92 -14.97 11.86
CA GLY A 187 11.98 -14.60 12.80
C GLY A 187 12.70 -13.32 12.32
N LEU A 188 13.48 -12.71 13.22
CA LEU A 188 14.25 -11.51 12.89
C LEU A 188 15.18 -11.72 11.68
N LYS A 189 15.81 -12.90 11.59
CA LYS A 189 16.69 -13.25 10.47
C LYS A 189 15.93 -13.29 9.13
N THR A 190 14.71 -13.84 9.13
CA THR A 190 13.84 -13.89 7.94
C THR A 190 13.43 -12.48 7.50
N ILE A 191 13.06 -11.62 8.45
CA ILE A 191 12.70 -10.23 8.16
C ILE A 191 13.90 -9.47 7.57
N LEU A 192 15.08 -9.60 8.17
CA LEU A 192 16.30 -8.95 7.66
C LEU A 192 16.71 -9.48 6.28
N SER A 193 16.57 -10.78 6.03
CA SER A 193 16.83 -11.37 4.72
C SER A 193 15.85 -10.84 3.67
N LEU A 194 14.56 -10.79 4.00
CA LEU A 194 13.54 -10.24 3.12
C LEU A 194 13.82 -8.76 2.79
N MET A 195 14.19 -7.97 3.80
CA MET A 195 14.59 -6.57 3.65
C MET A 195 15.83 -6.40 2.75
N GLY A 196 16.81 -7.29 2.88
CA GLY A 196 17.98 -7.30 2.00
C GLY A 196 17.62 -7.56 0.54
N VAL A 197 16.76 -8.55 0.28
CA VAL A 197 16.26 -8.85 -1.06
C VAL A 197 15.45 -7.67 -1.61
N LEU A 198 14.60 -7.05 -0.80
CA LEU A 198 13.84 -5.86 -1.18
C LEU A 198 14.76 -4.68 -1.55
N ALA A 199 15.78 -4.40 -0.73
CA ALA A 199 16.73 -3.33 -0.98
C ALA A 199 17.50 -3.54 -2.29
N VAL A 200 17.91 -4.79 -2.59
CA VAL A 200 18.57 -5.13 -3.85
C VAL A 200 17.62 -4.93 -5.03
N SER A 201 16.37 -5.41 -4.95
CA SER A 201 15.41 -5.24 -6.04
C SER A 201 15.06 -3.78 -6.31
N VAL A 202 14.85 -2.99 -5.27
CA VAL A 202 14.63 -1.54 -5.39
C VAL A 202 15.86 -0.85 -5.98
N GLY A 203 17.08 -1.22 -5.54
CA GLY A 203 18.33 -0.74 -6.11
C GLY A 203 18.44 -1.02 -7.62
N ILE A 204 18.09 -2.22 -8.06
CA ILE A 204 18.04 -2.59 -9.49
C ILE A 204 17.02 -1.70 -10.22
N ILE A 205 15.82 -1.53 -9.67
CA ILE A 205 14.77 -0.68 -10.25
C ILE A 205 15.28 0.75 -10.43
N LEU A 206 15.91 1.34 -9.43
CA LEU A 206 16.39 2.71 -9.47
C LEU A 206 17.51 2.91 -10.52
N ILE A 207 18.38 1.90 -10.69
CA ILE A 207 19.54 1.99 -11.60
C ILE A 207 19.14 1.72 -13.05
N TYR A 208 18.35 0.67 -13.28
CA TYR A 208 18.12 0.14 -14.63
C TYR A 208 16.83 0.58 -15.30
N THR A 209 15.91 1.24 -14.59
CA THR A 209 14.64 1.59 -15.22
C THR A 209 14.80 2.71 -16.24
N LYS A 210 15.01 2.36 -17.48
CA LYS A 210 14.72 3.21 -18.62
C LYS A 210 13.29 2.86 -19.05
N TYR A 211 12.29 3.67 -18.63
CA TYR A 211 10.89 3.38 -18.89
C TYR A 211 10.61 3.21 -20.38
N ARG A 212 10.13 2.05 -20.75
CA ARG A 212 9.37 1.79 -21.96
C ARG A 212 7.90 1.56 -21.59
N LEU A 213 7.27 2.53 -20.96
CA LEU A 213 5.83 2.61 -21.08
C LEU A 213 5.58 3.60 -22.20
N PRO A 214 4.77 3.25 -23.21
CA PRO A 214 4.36 4.22 -24.21
C PRO A 214 3.71 5.39 -23.46
N PRO A 215 4.00 6.62 -23.84
CA PRO A 215 3.31 7.75 -23.27
C PRO A 215 1.81 7.56 -23.58
N HIS A 216 1.03 7.25 -22.56
CA HIS A 216 -0.44 7.36 -22.61
C HIS A 216 -0.85 8.85 -22.61
N THR A 217 -0.05 9.68 -23.28
CA THR A 217 -0.23 11.13 -23.36
C THR A 217 -1.37 11.51 -24.27
N ASP A 218 -1.93 10.57 -25.06
CA ASP A 218 -2.81 10.99 -26.14
C ASP A 218 -4.31 10.95 -25.83
N ARG A 219 -4.75 10.23 -24.77
CA ARG A 219 -6.18 10.18 -24.47
C ARG A 219 -6.62 11.07 -23.30
N THR A 220 -5.75 11.30 -22.33
CA THR A 220 -6.09 12.16 -21.19
C THR A 220 -5.92 13.63 -21.55
N SER A 221 -4.94 13.99 -22.38
CA SER A 221 -4.82 15.34 -22.93
C SER A 221 -5.98 15.69 -23.84
N HIS A 222 -6.38 14.81 -24.75
CA HIS A 222 -7.57 15.01 -25.58
C HIS A 222 -8.86 15.13 -24.78
N ILE A 223 -9.05 14.34 -23.71
CA ILE A 223 -10.24 14.45 -22.87
C ILE A 223 -10.21 15.74 -22.05
N VAL A 224 -9.05 16.20 -21.60
CA VAL A 224 -8.91 17.48 -20.88
C VAL A 224 -9.13 18.66 -21.84
N GLU A 225 -8.55 18.61 -23.06
CA GLU A 225 -8.81 19.61 -24.09
C GLU A 225 -10.30 19.62 -24.51
N GLU A 226 -10.90 18.46 -24.73
CA GLU A 226 -12.31 18.35 -25.10
C GLU A 226 -13.25 18.84 -23.98
N VAL A 227 -12.88 18.64 -22.72
CA VAL A 227 -13.61 19.15 -21.56
C VAL A 227 -13.38 20.66 -21.39
N GLU A 228 -12.17 21.20 -21.62
CA GLU A 228 -11.88 22.63 -21.60
C GLU A 228 -12.63 23.35 -22.76
N GLU A 229 -12.61 22.84 -23.97
CA GLU A 229 -13.40 23.38 -25.09
C GLU A 229 -14.91 23.37 -24.78
N LEU A 230 -15.43 22.30 -24.17
CA LEU A 230 -16.83 22.22 -23.77
C LEU A 230 -17.21 23.23 -22.70
N PHE A 231 -16.30 23.54 -21.79
CA PHE A 231 -16.48 24.59 -20.78
C PHE A 231 -16.40 25.98 -21.41
N GLU A 232 -15.50 26.25 -22.36
CA GLU A 232 -15.44 27.53 -23.08
C GLU A 232 -16.70 27.78 -23.88
N ASP A 233 -17.22 26.80 -24.62
CA ASP A 233 -18.48 26.88 -25.37
C ASP A 233 -19.70 27.19 -24.46
N ILE A 234 -19.73 26.61 -23.25
CA ILE A 234 -20.81 26.89 -22.29
C ILE A 234 -20.71 28.33 -21.77
N TYR A 235 -19.50 28.83 -21.50
CA TYR A 235 -19.31 30.22 -21.04
C TYR A 235 -19.58 31.26 -22.12
N GLU A 236 -19.29 30.97 -23.41
CA GLU A 236 -19.62 31.90 -24.52
C GLU A 236 -21.11 31.96 -24.83
N THR A 237 -21.88 30.90 -24.55
CA THR A 237 -23.34 30.87 -24.77
C THR A 237 -24.12 31.51 -23.63
N GLU A 238 -23.55 31.78 -22.46
CA GLU A 238 -24.20 32.41 -21.32
C GLU A 238 -23.90 33.93 -21.16
N THR A 239 -23.07 34.51 -22.05
CA THR A 239 -22.88 35.99 -22.07
C THR A 239 -23.85 36.62 -23.07
N PRO A 240 -24.85 37.41 -22.59
CA PRO A 240 -25.84 38.10 -23.43
C PRO A 240 -25.26 39.26 -24.24
#